data_c51177c936b0f4b4e2751cf37e173da7
#
_entry.id   c51177c936b0f4b4e2751cf37e173da7
#
_cell.length_a   1.000
_cell.length_b   1.000
_cell.length_c   1.000
_cell.angle_alpha   90.00
_cell.angle_beta   90.00
_cell.angle_gamma   90.00
#
_symmetry.space_group_name_H-M   'P 1'
#
loop_
_entity.id
_entity.type
_entity.pdbx_description
1 polymer ?
#
loop_
_entity_poly.entity_id
_entity_poly.type
_entity_poly.pdbx_seq_one_letter_code
_entity_poly.pdbx_strand_id
1 'polypeptide(L)'
;MSRFIDNGNDTITDNQTNLTWFKRDSRQITGKWIHLEKAIKFSEEKNAENFGGFNDWRVPKLEDVKTIFDKSFSQKDFGNNEIHIPAEFEPKGADCTWTDTINGERAMMFSLVKGRSSWINKFGEGPFAVRLVRGTSADA
;
A
#
# COMPACT_ATOMS: atom_id res chain seq x y z
N MET A 1 -16.96 13.63 10.91
CA MET A 1 -16.40 12.27 10.92
C MET A 1 -15.08 12.26 10.14
N SER A 2 -14.05 11.62 10.68
CA SER A 2 -12.77 11.54 9.98
C SER A 2 -12.88 10.67 8.75
N ARG A 3 -12.14 11.04 7.72
CA ARG A 3 -12.09 10.24 6.50
C ARG A 3 -11.43 8.88 6.76
N PHE A 4 -10.31 8.88 7.49
CA PHE A 4 -9.56 7.65 7.77
C PHE A 4 -9.78 7.21 9.20
N ILE A 5 -10.16 5.94 9.38
CA ILE A 5 -10.46 5.37 10.70
C ILE A 5 -9.52 4.20 10.93
N ASP A 6 -8.76 4.28 12.03
CA ASP A 6 -7.94 3.15 12.49
C ASP A 6 -8.89 2.16 13.19
N ASN A 7 -9.03 0.98 12.60
CA ASN A 7 -9.97 -0.03 13.11
C ASN A 7 -9.45 -0.81 14.31
N GLY A 8 -8.21 -0.58 14.73
CA GLY A 8 -7.64 -1.24 15.90
C GLY A 8 -7.15 -2.66 15.64
N ASN A 9 -7.16 -3.11 14.39
CA ASN A 9 -6.75 -4.47 14.02
C ASN A 9 -5.73 -4.45 12.87
N ASP A 10 -4.89 -3.42 12.82
CA ASP A 10 -3.90 -3.18 11.77
C ASP A 10 -4.52 -2.85 10.41
N THR A 11 -5.76 -2.37 10.40
CA THR A 11 -6.39 -1.90 9.18
C THR A 11 -6.93 -0.49 9.33
N ILE A 12 -7.03 0.22 8.21
CA ILE A 12 -7.54 1.58 8.12
C ILE A 12 -8.69 1.61 7.12
N THR A 13 -9.83 2.13 7.51
CA THR A 13 -10.95 2.33 6.59
C THR A 13 -10.94 3.76 6.06
N ASP A 14 -11.02 3.90 4.73
CA ASP A 14 -11.19 5.19 4.08
C ASP A 14 -12.67 5.38 3.78
N ASN A 15 -13.33 6.25 4.53
CA ASN A 15 -14.77 6.50 4.37
C ASN A 15 -15.13 7.22 3.07
N GLN A 16 -14.16 7.83 2.41
CA GLN A 16 -14.43 8.52 1.15
C GLN A 16 -14.48 7.55 -0.02
N THR A 17 -13.62 6.53 -0.01
CA THR A 17 -13.52 5.58 -1.13
C THR A 17 -14.13 4.22 -0.82
N ASN A 18 -14.42 3.94 0.44
CA ASN A 18 -14.84 2.63 0.95
C ASN A 18 -13.77 1.55 0.84
N LEU A 19 -12.51 1.96 0.63
CA LEU A 19 -11.40 1.02 0.64
C LEU A 19 -10.94 0.77 2.08
N THR A 20 -10.48 -0.44 2.34
CA THR A 20 -9.83 -0.78 3.60
C THR A 20 -8.38 -1.12 3.28
N TRP A 21 -7.46 -0.49 3.99
CA TRP A 21 -6.03 -0.60 3.75
C TRP A 21 -5.35 -1.29 4.93
N PHE A 22 -4.24 -1.96 4.65
CA PHE A 22 -3.32 -2.35 5.71
C PHE A 22 -2.74 -1.08 6.34
N LYS A 23 -2.73 -1.03 7.66
CA LYS A 23 -2.11 0.09 8.39
C LYS A 23 -0.60 0.05 8.20
N ARG A 24 -0.01 -1.14 8.13
CA ARG A 24 1.42 -1.37 7.91
C ARG A 24 1.65 -1.99 6.53
N ASP A 25 2.74 -1.61 5.87
CA ASP A 25 3.11 -2.23 4.60
C ASP A 25 3.86 -3.55 4.84
N SER A 26 4.22 -4.24 3.75
CA SER A 26 4.90 -5.54 3.83
C SER A 26 6.26 -5.46 4.50
N ARG A 27 6.98 -4.35 4.33
CA ARG A 27 8.28 -4.16 4.99
C ARG A 27 8.11 -4.08 6.50
N GLN A 28 7.11 -3.35 6.96
CA GLN A 28 6.84 -3.19 8.39
C GLN A 28 6.41 -4.51 9.03
N ILE A 29 5.67 -5.34 8.28
CA ILE A 29 5.17 -6.61 8.80
C ILE A 29 6.23 -7.70 8.76
N THR A 30 6.96 -7.82 7.67
CA THR A 30 7.90 -8.94 7.46
C THR A 30 9.35 -8.59 7.78
N GLY A 31 9.68 -7.30 7.82
CA GLY A 31 11.06 -6.85 7.96
C GLY A 31 11.89 -6.98 6.70
N LYS A 32 11.26 -7.32 5.58
CA LYS A 32 11.97 -7.57 4.31
C LYS A 32 11.42 -6.72 3.18
N TRP A 33 12.30 -6.39 2.21
CA TRP A 33 11.89 -5.84 0.93
C TRP A 33 11.49 -6.99 0.02
N ILE A 34 10.48 -6.78 -0.84
CA ILE A 34 9.95 -7.85 -1.69
C ILE A 34 9.71 -7.36 -3.11
N HIS A 35 9.88 -8.28 -4.08
CA HIS A 35 9.48 -8.03 -5.46
C HIS A 35 7.98 -8.35 -5.64
N LEU A 36 7.45 -8.06 -6.83
CA LEU A 36 6.00 -8.13 -7.06
C LEU A 36 5.42 -9.52 -6.85
N GLU A 37 6.10 -10.58 -7.29
CA GLU A 37 5.59 -11.94 -7.13
C GLU A 37 5.37 -12.26 -5.65
N LYS A 38 6.31 -11.88 -4.79
CA LYS A 38 6.16 -12.07 -3.35
C LYS A 38 5.09 -11.17 -2.76
N ALA A 39 4.89 -9.99 -3.35
CA ALA A 39 3.80 -9.11 -2.91
C ALA A 39 2.44 -9.76 -3.17
N ILE A 40 2.29 -10.42 -4.32
CA ILE A 40 1.07 -11.14 -4.65
C ILE A 40 0.86 -12.32 -3.69
N LYS A 41 1.92 -13.08 -3.42
CA LYS A 41 1.86 -14.18 -2.45
C LYS A 41 1.51 -13.69 -1.05
N PHE A 42 2.06 -12.55 -0.66
CA PHE A 42 1.76 -11.94 0.63
C PHE A 42 0.26 -11.65 0.76
N SER A 43 -0.37 -11.15 -0.32
CA SER A 43 -1.81 -10.92 -0.30
C SER A 43 -2.59 -12.23 -0.16
N GLU A 44 -2.14 -13.30 -0.83
CA GLU A 44 -2.77 -14.60 -0.73
C GLU A 44 -2.66 -15.20 0.67
N GLU A 45 -1.49 -15.03 1.31
CA GLU A 45 -1.29 -15.48 2.69
C GLU A 45 -2.21 -14.75 3.65
N LYS A 46 -2.35 -13.44 3.48
CA LYS A 46 -3.23 -12.64 4.35
C LYS A 46 -4.69 -12.99 4.15
N ASN A 47 -5.09 -13.37 2.94
CA ASN A 47 -6.44 -13.86 2.68
C ASN A 47 -6.68 -15.22 3.36
N ALA A 48 -5.70 -16.10 3.33
CA ALA A 48 -5.81 -17.40 4.01
C ALA A 48 -5.94 -17.23 5.53
N GLU A 49 -5.34 -16.17 6.09
CA GLU A 49 -5.43 -15.84 7.52
C GLU A 49 -6.73 -15.11 7.88
N ASN A 50 -7.52 -14.70 6.89
CA ASN A 50 -8.67 -13.80 7.08
C ASN A 50 -8.26 -12.55 7.86
N PHE A 51 -7.15 -11.95 7.46
CA PHE A 51 -6.58 -10.79 8.17
C PHE A 51 -7.60 -9.67 8.28
N GLY A 52 -7.76 -9.14 9.48
CA GLY A 52 -8.73 -8.08 9.75
C GLY A 52 -10.19 -8.49 9.53
N GLY A 53 -10.45 -9.80 9.38
CA GLY A 53 -11.78 -10.32 9.12
C GLY A 53 -12.14 -10.39 7.64
N PHE A 54 -11.15 -10.21 6.74
CA PHE A 54 -11.39 -10.19 5.30
C PHE A 54 -10.50 -11.20 4.56
N ASN A 55 -10.97 -11.68 3.42
CA ASN A 55 -10.22 -12.63 2.59
C ASN A 55 -10.12 -12.18 1.13
N ASP A 56 -10.25 -10.88 0.87
CA ASP A 56 -10.18 -10.30 -0.47
C ASP A 56 -9.09 -9.21 -0.58
N TRP A 57 -8.02 -9.36 0.19
CA TRP A 57 -6.86 -8.46 0.12
C TRP A 57 -6.16 -8.62 -1.22
N ARG A 58 -5.66 -7.52 -1.76
CA ARG A 58 -5.00 -7.50 -3.06
C ARG A 58 -3.91 -6.44 -3.11
N VAL A 59 -3.02 -6.59 -4.09
CA VAL A 59 -2.08 -5.53 -4.44
C VAL A 59 -2.91 -4.37 -4.98
N PRO A 60 -2.63 -3.12 -4.59
CA PRO A 60 -3.47 -2.01 -5.01
C PRO A 60 -3.36 -1.72 -6.50
N LYS A 61 -4.43 -1.19 -7.05
CA LYS A 61 -4.39 -0.58 -8.38
C LYS A 61 -3.75 0.80 -8.26
N LEU A 62 -3.24 1.31 -9.37
CA LEU A 62 -2.66 2.64 -9.38
C LEU A 62 -3.67 3.68 -8.88
N GLU A 63 -4.95 3.58 -9.32
CA GLU A 63 -6.00 4.48 -8.90
C GLU A 63 -6.23 4.44 -7.39
N ASP A 64 -6.11 3.26 -6.79
CA ASP A 64 -6.28 3.12 -5.34
C ASP A 64 -5.22 3.93 -4.59
N VAL A 65 -3.97 3.77 -4.97
CA VAL A 65 -2.86 4.45 -4.27
C VAL A 65 -2.99 5.96 -4.38
N LYS A 66 -3.44 6.43 -5.54
CA LYS A 66 -3.62 7.87 -5.75
C LYS A 66 -4.64 8.47 -4.77
N THR A 67 -5.58 7.67 -4.27
CA THR A 67 -6.59 8.18 -3.33
C THR A 67 -6.03 8.46 -1.94
N ILE A 68 -4.92 7.83 -1.55
CA ILE A 68 -4.31 8.06 -0.24
C ILE A 68 -3.09 8.97 -0.32
N PHE A 69 -2.69 9.39 -1.51
CA PHE A 69 -1.59 10.34 -1.67
C PHE A 69 -2.13 11.76 -1.79
N ASP A 70 -1.59 12.66 -0.97
CA ASP A 70 -1.90 14.10 -1.07
C ASP A 70 -0.78 14.86 -0.38
N LYS A 71 -0.29 15.91 -1.02
CA LYS A 71 0.82 16.69 -0.46
C LYS A 71 0.48 17.38 0.85
N SER A 72 -0.81 17.48 1.18
CA SER A 72 -1.24 17.99 2.49
C SER A 72 -1.03 16.98 3.62
N PHE A 73 -0.85 15.68 3.28
CA PHE A 73 -0.50 14.65 4.27
C PHE A 73 1.01 14.63 4.46
N SER A 74 1.46 14.29 5.65
CA SER A 74 2.88 14.19 5.93
C SER A 74 3.16 13.20 7.06
N GLN A 75 4.12 12.33 6.80
CA GLN A 75 4.73 11.49 7.82
C GLN A 75 6.12 11.10 7.34
N LYS A 76 6.89 10.43 8.18
CA LYS A 76 8.25 10.00 7.83
C LYS A 76 8.28 8.53 7.42
N ASP A 77 9.08 8.21 6.40
CA ASP A 77 9.31 6.84 5.98
C ASP A 77 10.44 6.19 6.79
N PHE A 78 10.83 4.98 6.41
CA PHE A 78 11.88 4.21 7.09
C PHE A 78 13.23 4.93 7.11
N GLY A 79 13.49 5.76 6.12
CA GLY A 79 14.73 6.53 6.01
C GLY A 79 14.61 7.96 6.49
N ASN A 80 13.53 8.28 7.21
CA ASN A 80 13.24 9.61 7.73
C ASN A 80 12.99 10.66 6.65
N ASN A 81 12.61 10.23 5.44
CA ASN A 81 12.18 11.12 4.37
C ASN A 81 10.69 11.41 4.51
N GLU A 82 10.27 12.58 4.05
CA GLU A 82 8.85 12.92 4.09
C GLU A 82 8.07 12.18 3.00
N ILE A 83 6.99 11.51 3.41
CA ILE A 83 6.03 10.91 2.48
C ILE A 83 4.64 11.49 2.74
N HIS A 84 3.77 11.43 1.73
CA HIS A 84 2.52 12.18 1.75
C HIS A 84 1.31 11.25 1.78
N ILE A 85 1.24 10.46 2.87
CA ILE A 85 0.08 9.63 3.16
C ILE A 85 -0.49 10.02 4.53
N PRO A 86 -1.77 9.67 4.82
CA PRO A 86 -2.39 10.05 6.09
C PRO A 86 -1.63 9.57 7.33
N ALA A 87 -1.68 10.38 8.38
CA ALA A 87 -0.99 10.10 9.63
C ALA A 87 -1.53 8.85 10.34
N GLU A 88 -2.72 8.40 9.99
CA GLU A 88 -3.31 7.19 10.56
C GLU A 88 -2.54 5.93 10.17
N PHE A 89 -1.86 5.93 9.02
CA PHE A 89 -0.99 4.83 8.64
C PHE A 89 0.24 4.81 9.53
N GLU A 90 0.76 3.59 9.82
CA GLU A 90 1.92 3.43 10.69
C GLU A 90 3.14 4.14 10.09
N PRO A 91 3.78 5.06 10.82
CA PRO A 91 4.97 5.76 10.31
C PRO A 91 6.17 4.82 10.21
N LYS A 92 7.19 5.25 9.46
CA LYS A 92 8.43 4.50 9.22
C LYS A 92 8.26 3.33 8.24
N GLY A 93 7.24 3.40 7.40
CA GLY A 93 7.06 2.44 6.33
C GLY A 93 7.90 2.77 5.10
N ALA A 94 7.66 2.03 4.02
CA ALA A 94 8.34 2.23 2.74
C ALA A 94 7.90 3.54 2.09
N ASP A 95 8.73 4.04 1.17
CA ASP A 95 8.45 5.25 0.41
C ASP A 95 7.71 4.97 -0.90
N CYS A 96 7.32 3.72 -1.14
CA CYS A 96 6.66 3.32 -2.39
C CYS A 96 5.80 2.08 -2.15
N THR A 97 4.95 1.78 -3.12
CA THR A 97 4.20 0.52 -3.11
C THR A 97 4.08 -0.03 -4.53
N TRP A 98 4.19 -1.35 -4.66
CA TRP A 98 3.82 -2.04 -5.89
C TRP A 98 2.36 -1.78 -6.22
N THR A 99 2.05 -1.77 -7.51
CA THR A 99 0.67 -1.77 -8.00
C THR A 99 0.47 -2.99 -8.90
N ASP A 100 -0.77 -3.27 -9.25
CA ASP A 100 -1.11 -4.41 -10.11
C ASP A 100 -1.04 -4.08 -11.61
N THR A 101 -0.55 -2.90 -11.97
CA THR A 101 -0.41 -2.49 -13.37
C THR A 101 0.88 -3.10 -13.92
N ILE A 102 0.75 -4.10 -14.78
CA ILE A 102 1.87 -4.90 -15.29
C ILE A 102 1.93 -4.80 -16.81
N ASN A 103 3.15 -4.69 -17.34
CA ASN A 103 3.41 -4.74 -18.77
C ASN A 103 4.68 -5.57 -18.99
N GLY A 104 4.48 -6.86 -19.33
CA GLY A 104 5.60 -7.79 -19.52
C GLY A 104 6.37 -7.99 -18.23
N GLU A 105 7.65 -7.67 -18.25
CA GLU A 105 8.53 -7.84 -17.07
C GLU A 105 8.54 -6.63 -16.15
N ARG A 106 7.72 -5.63 -16.42
CA ARG A 106 7.68 -4.40 -15.62
C ARG A 106 6.31 -4.22 -14.96
N ALA A 107 6.32 -3.56 -13.82
CA ALA A 107 5.10 -3.19 -13.11
C ALA A 107 5.24 -1.76 -12.62
N MET A 108 4.11 -1.10 -12.42
CA MET A 108 4.11 0.26 -11.89
C MET A 108 4.37 0.26 -10.40
N MET A 109 5.34 1.06 -10.01
CA MET A 109 5.64 1.37 -8.61
C MET A 109 5.22 2.82 -8.37
N PHE A 110 4.48 3.06 -7.30
CA PHE A 110 4.02 4.41 -6.97
C PHE A 110 4.89 4.98 -5.85
N SER A 111 5.45 6.19 -6.10
CA SER A 111 6.27 6.89 -5.11
C SER A 111 5.37 7.70 -4.17
N LEU A 112 5.49 7.44 -2.86
CA LEU A 112 4.76 8.18 -1.84
C LEU A 112 5.46 9.51 -1.50
N VAL A 113 6.69 9.70 -2.01
CA VAL A 113 7.41 10.95 -1.89
C VAL A 113 6.97 11.92 -2.99
N LYS A 114 6.97 11.45 -4.23
CA LYS A 114 6.79 12.30 -5.41
C LYS A 114 5.37 12.30 -5.95
N GLY A 115 4.57 11.30 -5.60
CA GLY A 115 3.20 11.19 -6.12
C GLY A 115 3.14 10.79 -7.58
N ARG A 116 4.11 10.04 -8.06
CA ARG A 116 4.13 9.54 -9.44
C ARG A 116 4.56 8.09 -9.51
N SER A 117 4.17 7.46 -10.62
CA SER A 117 4.48 6.07 -10.87
C SER A 117 5.66 5.94 -11.83
N SER A 118 6.35 4.82 -11.73
CA SER A 118 7.46 4.47 -12.63
C SER A 118 7.38 2.99 -12.95
N TRP A 119 7.79 2.63 -14.16
CA TRP A 119 7.94 1.23 -14.54
C TRP A 119 9.19 0.66 -13.90
N ILE A 120 9.02 -0.41 -13.13
CA ILE A 120 10.12 -1.10 -12.43
C ILE A 120 10.08 -2.57 -12.84
N ASN A 121 11.25 -3.19 -13.02
CA ASN A 121 11.30 -4.63 -13.27
C ASN A 121 10.62 -5.35 -12.10
N LYS A 122 9.62 -6.18 -12.39
CA LYS A 122 8.81 -6.83 -11.36
C LYS A 122 9.57 -7.86 -10.52
N PHE A 123 10.77 -8.23 -10.96
CA PHE A 123 11.68 -9.10 -10.19
C PHE A 123 12.73 -8.30 -9.43
N GLY A 124 12.65 -6.97 -9.45
CA GLY A 124 13.64 -6.10 -8.83
C GLY A 124 13.78 -6.31 -7.33
N GLU A 125 15.00 -6.20 -6.84
CA GLU A 125 15.35 -6.43 -5.44
C GLU A 125 15.62 -5.13 -4.67
N GLY A 126 15.18 -4.01 -5.19
CA GLY A 126 15.34 -2.74 -4.51
C GLY A 126 14.51 -2.65 -3.22
N PRO A 127 14.52 -1.49 -2.55
CA PRO A 127 13.74 -1.28 -1.33
C PRO A 127 12.26 -1.13 -1.66
N PHE A 128 11.64 -2.22 -2.09
CA PHE A 128 10.27 -2.26 -2.57
C PHE A 128 9.37 -3.00 -1.59
N ALA A 129 8.13 -2.50 -1.46
CA ALA A 129 7.14 -3.07 -0.56
C ALA A 129 5.77 -2.93 -1.17
N VAL A 130 4.78 -3.55 -0.55
CA VAL A 130 3.38 -3.42 -0.94
C VAL A 130 2.53 -3.04 0.27
N ARG A 131 1.58 -2.14 0.06
CA ARG A 131 0.54 -1.85 1.04
C ARG A 131 -0.75 -2.45 0.50
N LEU A 132 -1.22 -3.50 1.14
CA LEU A 132 -2.41 -4.20 0.67
C LEU A 132 -3.69 -3.40 0.90
N VAL A 133 -4.65 -3.65 0.05
CA VAL A 133 -5.96 -2.98 0.08
C VAL A 133 -7.04 -3.99 -0.26
N ARG A 134 -8.26 -3.72 0.16
CA ARG A 134 -9.44 -4.48 -0.24
C ARG A 134 -10.59 -3.55 -0.52
N GLY A 135 -11.55 -4.06 -1.26
CA GLY A 135 -12.74 -3.29 -1.63
C GLY A 135 -12.65 -2.71 -3.03
N THR A 136 -13.67 -1.99 -3.41
CA THR A 136 -13.74 -1.28 -4.69
C THR A 136 -13.96 0.19 -4.39
N SER A 137 -13.09 1.05 -4.93
CA SER A 137 -13.22 2.48 -4.69
C SER A 137 -14.51 3.02 -5.28
N ALA A 138 -15.23 3.82 -4.49
CA ALA A 138 -16.43 4.49 -4.95
C ALA A 138 -16.11 5.56 -6.01
N ASP A 139 -14.85 6.00 -6.07
CA ASP A 139 -14.40 7.02 -7.02
C ASP A 139 -13.67 6.42 -8.24
N ALA A 140 -13.63 5.12 -8.32
CA ALA A 140 -12.94 4.43 -9.42
C ALA A 140 -13.76 4.46 -10.71
#